data_9806a530575f427ee1f010a0a5abb161
#
_entry.id   9806a530575f427ee1f010a0a5abb161
#
_cell.length_a   1.000
_cell.length_b   1.000
_cell.length_c   1.000
_cell.angle_alpha   90.00
_cell.angle_beta   90.00
_cell.angle_gamma   90.00
#
_symmetry.space_group_name_H-M   'P 1'
#
loop_
_entity.id
_entity.type
_entity.pdbx_description
1 polymer ?
#
loop_
_entity_poly.entity_id
_entity_poly.type
_entity_poly.pdbx_seq_one_letter_code
_entity_poly.pdbx_strand_id
1 'polypeptide(L)'
;MTNAQLSQQFKLLAELMELHGENDFKTKSYYFAARTLKNLDINLSELSTSEIEQIQGIGKAIAQKIYVLLHEDKFDLLEKYLAITPIGIVEILQIKGIGPKKIKLLWDELQVESIGELLYACYENRLTTIKGFGEKTQANIIEQIEFMQKNASSFLWASAEPLVIEIQQEIEQQFPNIMMSVVGAFRTKEIILDNIDILIASDDSAVQEKLIQDFKNYPVTFHFCTKDDFYIQQFRLSSNEEHISE
;
A
#
# COMPACT_ATOMS: atom_id res chain seq x y z
N MET A 1 16.29 -5.58 -4.66
CA MET A 1 15.26 -5.86 -3.61
C MET A 1 15.91 -5.80 -2.23
N THR A 2 15.28 -5.16 -1.22
CA THR A 2 15.78 -5.10 0.16
C THR A 2 15.39 -6.32 0.99
N ASN A 3 16.10 -6.59 2.08
CA ASN A 3 15.74 -7.68 3.01
C ASN A 3 14.33 -7.51 3.60
N ALA A 4 13.87 -6.27 3.80
CA ALA A 4 12.51 -5.98 4.24
C ALA A 4 11.47 -6.39 3.19
N GLN A 5 11.72 -6.10 1.91
CA GLN A 5 10.85 -6.51 0.81
C GLN A 5 10.81 -8.04 0.65
N LEU A 6 11.98 -8.70 0.72
CA LEU A 6 12.06 -10.17 0.75
C LEU A 6 11.23 -10.75 1.90
N SER A 7 11.42 -10.21 3.11
CA SER A 7 10.68 -10.64 4.30
C SER A 7 9.17 -10.52 4.10
N GLN A 8 8.69 -9.43 3.50
CA GLN A 8 7.26 -9.23 3.21
C GLN A 8 6.71 -10.27 2.24
N GLN A 9 7.44 -10.58 1.16
CA GLN A 9 7.00 -11.59 0.19
C GLN A 9 6.97 -12.99 0.80
N PHE A 10 7.98 -13.36 1.60
CA PHE A 10 8.01 -14.65 2.29
C PHE A 10 6.92 -14.76 3.36
N LYS A 11 6.62 -13.66 4.06
CA LYS A 11 5.51 -13.59 5.01
C LYS A 11 4.16 -13.77 4.31
N LEU A 12 3.92 -13.04 3.23
CA LEU A 12 2.69 -13.17 2.44
C LEU A 12 2.51 -14.61 1.92
N LEU A 13 3.59 -15.22 1.41
CA LEU A 13 3.53 -16.63 0.99
C LEU A 13 3.14 -17.55 2.15
N ALA A 14 3.72 -17.37 3.34
CA ALA A 14 3.39 -18.19 4.50
C ALA A 14 1.91 -17.99 4.92
N GLU A 15 1.41 -16.77 4.88
CA GLU A 15 0.01 -16.44 5.18
C GLU A 15 -0.95 -17.09 4.17
N LEU A 16 -0.63 -17.06 2.88
CA LEU A 16 -1.41 -17.73 1.84
C LEU A 16 -1.35 -19.25 1.96
N MET A 17 -0.19 -19.83 2.27
CA MET A 17 -0.06 -21.26 2.55
C MET A 17 -0.95 -21.69 3.73
N GLU A 18 -0.97 -20.92 4.80
CA GLU A 18 -1.81 -21.16 5.97
C GLU A 18 -3.30 -21.03 5.64
N LEU A 19 -3.67 -20.02 4.85
CA LEU A 19 -5.03 -19.80 4.36
C LEU A 19 -5.56 -21.00 3.58
N HIS A 20 -4.72 -21.58 2.71
CA HIS A 20 -5.07 -22.75 1.89
C HIS A 20 -4.84 -24.10 2.57
N GLY A 21 -4.53 -24.10 3.88
CA GLY A 21 -4.40 -25.34 4.65
C GLY A 21 -3.18 -26.18 4.31
N GLU A 22 -2.09 -25.55 3.84
CA GLU A 22 -0.83 -26.23 3.58
C GLU A 22 -0.22 -26.79 4.89
N ASN A 23 0.69 -27.74 4.75
CA ASN A 23 1.34 -28.39 5.88
C ASN A 23 1.96 -27.37 6.87
N ASP A 24 1.59 -27.47 8.15
CA ASP A 24 2.01 -26.55 9.20
C ASP A 24 3.54 -26.41 9.34
N PHE A 25 4.31 -27.51 9.17
CA PHE A 25 5.77 -27.44 9.24
C PHE A 25 6.38 -26.64 8.09
N LYS A 26 5.85 -26.85 6.90
CA LYS A 26 6.25 -26.11 5.70
C LYS A 26 5.91 -24.63 5.85
N THR A 27 4.68 -24.30 6.24
CA THR A 27 4.22 -22.93 6.49
C THR A 27 5.07 -22.23 7.55
N LYS A 28 5.34 -22.89 8.70
CA LYS A 28 6.19 -22.35 9.75
C LYS A 28 7.62 -22.06 9.27
N SER A 29 8.18 -22.89 8.38
CA SER A 29 9.52 -22.64 7.84
C SER A 29 9.59 -21.34 7.01
N TYR A 30 8.52 -20.99 6.28
CA TYR A 30 8.44 -19.72 5.55
C TYR A 30 8.23 -18.51 6.49
N TYR A 31 7.40 -18.65 7.54
CA TYR A 31 7.30 -17.61 8.58
C TYR A 31 8.64 -17.37 9.27
N PHE A 32 9.37 -18.44 9.57
CA PHE A 32 10.68 -18.33 10.21
C PHE A 32 11.68 -17.64 9.28
N ALA A 33 11.72 -18.03 8.01
CA ALA A 33 12.55 -17.38 6.99
C ALA A 33 12.22 -15.89 6.85
N ALA A 34 10.94 -15.53 6.77
CA ALA A 34 10.51 -14.13 6.73
C ALA A 34 11.02 -13.33 7.94
N ARG A 35 10.91 -13.91 9.14
CA ARG A 35 11.42 -13.28 10.37
C ARG A 35 12.94 -13.12 10.35
N THR A 36 13.66 -14.15 9.90
CA THR A 36 15.12 -14.09 9.76
C THR A 36 15.52 -12.99 8.80
N LEU A 37 14.93 -12.96 7.60
CA LEU A 37 15.20 -11.95 6.57
C LEU A 37 14.98 -10.51 7.08
N LYS A 38 13.93 -10.29 7.86
CA LYS A 38 13.63 -8.97 8.43
C LYS A 38 14.74 -8.44 9.35
N ASN A 39 15.42 -9.35 10.04
CA ASN A 39 16.41 -9.01 11.07
C ASN A 39 17.86 -9.10 10.57
N LEU A 40 18.07 -9.36 9.28
CA LEU A 40 19.41 -9.43 8.69
C LEU A 40 19.90 -8.04 8.30
N ASP A 41 21.13 -7.70 8.73
CA ASP A 41 21.81 -6.46 8.37
C ASP A 41 22.78 -6.62 7.17
N ILE A 42 22.86 -7.84 6.58
CA ILE A 42 23.73 -8.14 5.44
C ILE A 42 22.99 -8.01 4.12
N ASN A 43 23.70 -7.60 3.07
CA ASN A 43 23.15 -7.55 1.71
C ASN A 43 23.14 -8.96 1.09
N LEU A 44 21.96 -9.54 0.94
CA LEU A 44 21.80 -10.90 0.40
C LEU A 44 22.06 -10.98 -1.12
N SER A 45 22.00 -9.87 -1.86
CA SER A 45 22.18 -9.88 -3.31
C SER A 45 23.62 -10.21 -3.73
N GLU A 46 24.58 -10.13 -2.80
CA GLU A 46 26.00 -10.42 -3.04
C GLU A 46 26.39 -11.86 -2.67
N LEU A 47 25.45 -12.59 -2.05
CA LEU A 47 25.70 -13.95 -1.56
C LEU A 47 25.30 -15.02 -2.57
N SER A 48 26.10 -16.09 -2.64
CA SER A 48 25.74 -17.32 -3.34
C SER A 48 24.63 -18.07 -2.59
N THR A 49 23.93 -18.97 -3.29
CA THR A 49 22.91 -19.84 -2.68
C THR A 49 23.47 -20.64 -1.49
N SER A 50 24.74 -21.07 -1.56
CA SER A 50 25.39 -21.84 -0.48
C SER A 50 25.65 -20.99 0.76
N GLU A 51 25.96 -19.71 0.61
CA GLU A 51 26.16 -18.78 1.72
C GLU A 51 24.81 -18.40 2.35
N ILE A 52 23.76 -18.21 1.54
CA ILE A 52 22.40 -17.96 2.03
C ILE A 52 21.89 -19.18 2.84
N GLU A 53 22.20 -20.43 2.41
CA GLU A 53 21.83 -21.65 3.12
C GLU A 53 22.50 -21.77 4.51
N GLN A 54 23.66 -21.16 4.72
CA GLN A 54 24.34 -21.15 6.02
C GLN A 54 23.71 -20.20 7.03
N ILE A 55 22.81 -19.33 6.61
CA ILE A 55 22.09 -18.44 7.51
C ILE A 55 21.14 -19.25 8.39
N GLN A 56 21.28 -19.10 9.70
CA GLN A 56 20.47 -19.85 10.66
C GLN A 56 18.97 -19.66 10.39
N GLY A 57 18.29 -20.78 10.14
CA GLY A 57 16.84 -20.78 9.86
C GLY A 57 16.46 -20.67 8.39
N ILE A 58 17.43 -20.62 7.48
CA ILE A 58 17.22 -20.68 6.05
C ILE A 58 17.75 -22.02 5.54
N GLY A 59 16.84 -22.92 5.18
CA GLY A 59 17.21 -24.20 4.59
C GLY A 59 17.40 -24.09 3.07
N LYS A 60 18.03 -25.12 2.47
CA LYS A 60 18.39 -25.20 1.04
C LYS A 60 17.27 -24.77 0.09
N ALA A 61 16.04 -25.26 0.29
CA ALA A 61 14.91 -24.95 -0.58
C ALA A 61 14.48 -23.48 -0.49
N ILE A 62 14.64 -22.85 0.66
CA ILE A 62 14.35 -21.43 0.89
C ILE A 62 15.48 -20.58 0.33
N ALA A 63 16.75 -20.96 0.56
CA ALA A 63 17.93 -20.28 0.02
C ALA A 63 17.86 -20.18 -1.51
N GLN A 64 17.50 -21.28 -2.19
CA GLN A 64 17.30 -21.26 -3.64
C GLN A 64 16.22 -20.28 -4.09
N LYS A 65 15.10 -20.19 -3.37
CA LYS A 65 14.02 -19.24 -3.70
C LYS A 65 14.42 -17.80 -3.47
N ILE A 66 15.16 -17.52 -2.38
CA ILE A 66 15.72 -16.18 -2.11
C ILE A 66 16.65 -15.77 -3.25
N TYR A 67 17.54 -16.68 -3.67
CA TYR A 67 18.48 -16.42 -4.75
C TYR A 67 17.78 -16.12 -6.08
N VAL A 68 16.81 -16.95 -6.49
CA VAL A 68 16.02 -16.75 -7.71
C VAL A 68 15.26 -15.44 -7.67
N LEU A 69 14.62 -15.14 -6.53
CA LEU A 69 13.87 -13.90 -6.37
C LEU A 69 14.75 -12.64 -6.46
N LEU A 70 15.99 -12.71 -5.94
CA LEU A 70 16.93 -11.59 -5.99
C LEU A 70 17.51 -11.34 -7.39
N HIS A 71 17.71 -12.39 -8.19
CA HIS A 71 18.43 -12.29 -9.47
C HIS A 71 17.53 -12.37 -10.70
N GLU A 72 16.38 -13.03 -10.58
CA GLU A 72 15.45 -13.26 -11.69
C GLU A 72 14.09 -12.56 -11.48
N ASP A 73 13.89 -11.95 -10.32
CA ASP A 73 12.61 -11.31 -9.88
C ASP A 73 11.40 -12.26 -10.01
N LYS A 74 11.63 -13.57 -9.74
CA LYS A 74 10.63 -14.64 -9.87
C LYS A 74 10.35 -15.30 -8.55
N PHE A 75 9.07 -15.42 -8.20
CA PHE A 75 8.63 -16.17 -7.03
C PHE A 75 7.43 -17.06 -7.36
N ASP A 76 7.65 -18.03 -8.24
CA ASP A 76 6.62 -18.92 -8.80
C ASP A 76 5.66 -19.49 -7.75
N LEU A 77 6.18 -19.83 -6.55
CA LEU A 77 5.35 -20.38 -5.49
C LEU A 77 4.37 -19.34 -4.92
N LEU A 78 4.79 -18.08 -4.78
CA LEU A 78 3.91 -16.99 -4.37
C LEU A 78 2.87 -16.68 -5.44
N GLU A 79 3.30 -16.59 -6.69
CA GLU A 79 2.41 -16.35 -7.84
C GLU A 79 1.34 -17.44 -7.96
N LYS A 80 1.70 -18.70 -7.74
CA LYS A 80 0.75 -19.81 -7.72
C LYS A 80 -0.35 -19.63 -6.67
N TYR A 81 -0.01 -19.20 -5.44
CA TYR A 81 -1.00 -18.96 -4.41
C TYR A 81 -1.82 -17.72 -4.67
N LEU A 82 -1.21 -16.65 -5.19
CA LEU A 82 -1.93 -15.42 -5.59
C LEU A 82 -2.95 -15.70 -6.70
N ALA A 83 -2.62 -16.57 -7.66
CA ALA A 83 -3.52 -16.93 -8.76
C ALA A 83 -4.80 -17.65 -8.31
N ILE A 84 -4.77 -18.34 -7.16
CA ILE A 84 -5.93 -19.08 -6.61
C ILE A 84 -6.61 -18.36 -5.44
N THR A 85 -6.14 -17.17 -5.07
CA THR A 85 -6.69 -16.39 -3.96
C THR A 85 -7.31 -15.11 -4.50
N PRO A 86 -8.59 -14.81 -4.22
CA PRO A 86 -9.20 -13.53 -4.58
C PRO A 86 -8.37 -12.35 -4.04
N ILE A 87 -8.20 -11.31 -4.85
CA ILE A 87 -7.39 -10.15 -4.49
C ILE A 87 -7.84 -9.50 -3.17
N GLY A 88 -9.15 -9.42 -2.93
CA GLY A 88 -9.68 -8.84 -1.70
C GLY A 88 -9.36 -9.69 -0.46
N ILE A 89 -9.18 -11.00 -0.59
CA ILE A 89 -8.67 -11.84 0.52
C ILE A 89 -7.20 -11.50 0.82
N VAL A 90 -6.39 -11.23 -0.21
CA VAL A 90 -5.00 -10.77 -0.04
C VAL A 90 -4.98 -9.40 0.66
N GLU A 91 -5.91 -8.51 0.36
CA GLU A 91 -6.08 -7.24 1.06
C GLU A 91 -6.48 -7.42 2.52
N ILE A 92 -7.44 -8.34 2.81
CA ILE A 92 -7.88 -8.66 4.17
C ILE A 92 -6.73 -9.21 5.02
N LEU A 93 -5.76 -9.94 4.44
CA LEU A 93 -4.55 -10.41 5.14
C LEU A 93 -3.69 -9.26 5.70
N GLN A 94 -3.83 -8.03 5.17
CA GLN A 94 -3.11 -6.86 5.68
C GLN A 94 -3.75 -6.26 6.96
N ILE A 95 -4.98 -6.65 7.30
CA ILE A 95 -5.71 -6.14 8.47
C ILE A 95 -5.06 -6.71 9.74
N LYS A 96 -4.58 -5.82 10.60
CA LYS A 96 -3.95 -6.23 11.88
C LYS A 96 -4.98 -6.85 12.83
N GLY A 97 -4.58 -7.93 13.51
CA GLY A 97 -5.41 -8.59 14.53
C GLY A 97 -6.30 -9.72 14.02
N ILE A 98 -6.29 -9.97 12.70
CA ILE A 98 -6.94 -11.13 12.10
C ILE A 98 -5.91 -11.95 11.32
N GLY A 99 -5.77 -13.22 11.65
CA GLY A 99 -4.80 -14.10 10.99
C GLY A 99 -5.44 -15.00 9.93
N PRO A 100 -4.61 -15.68 9.09
CA PRO A 100 -5.08 -16.46 7.95
C PRO A 100 -6.16 -17.49 8.28
N LYS A 101 -6.05 -18.20 9.41
CA LYS A 101 -7.08 -19.17 9.84
C LYS A 101 -8.45 -18.55 10.09
N LYS A 102 -8.48 -17.34 10.66
CA LYS A 102 -9.71 -16.61 10.87
C LYS A 102 -10.28 -16.07 9.56
N ILE A 103 -9.40 -15.57 8.68
CA ILE A 103 -9.79 -15.12 7.34
C ILE A 103 -10.38 -16.28 6.54
N LYS A 104 -9.79 -17.46 6.62
CA LYS A 104 -10.32 -18.67 6.00
C LYS A 104 -11.75 -18.97 6.45
N LEU A 105 -12.04 -18.86 7.76
CA LEU A 105 -13.42 -19.06 8.28
C LEU A 105 -14.38 -18.01 7.72
N LEU A 106 -13.98 -16.73 7.63
CA LEU A 106 -14.84 -15.69 7.04
C LEU A 106 -15.10 -15.94 5.56
N TRP A 107 -14.10 -16.37 4.83
CA TRP A 107 -14.21 -16.72 3.42
C TRP A 107 -15.13 -17.92 3.21
N ASP A 108 -14.93 -19.01 3.98
CA ASP A 108 -15.70 -20.24 3.83
C ASP A 108 -17.14 -20.12 4.32
N GLU A 109 -17.38 -19.48 5.48
CA GLU A 109 -18.69 -19.46 6.13
C GLU A 109 -19.55 -18.25 5.74
N LEU A 110 -18.93 -17.08 5.50
CA LEU A 110 -19.65 -15.85 5.17
C LEU A 110 -19.50 -15.43 3.70
N GLN A 111 -18.68 -16.13 2.92
CA GLN A 111 -18.36 -15.81 1.52
C GLN A 111 -17.82 -14.38 1.38
N VAL A 112 -17.04 -13.92 2.36
CA VAL A 112 -16.39 -12.61 2.37
C VAL A 112 -15.14 -12.69 1.50
N GLU A 113 -15.08 -11.90 0.42
CA GLU A 113 -13.96 -11.84 -0.52
C GLU A 113 -13.38 -10.44 -0.69
N SER A 114 -13.92 -9.43 0.01
CA SER A 114 -13.44 -8.05 -0.04
C SER A 114 -13.49 -7.37 1.33
N ILE A 115 -12.70 -6.28 1.49
CA ILE A 115 -12.72 -5.44 2.71
C ILE A 115 -14.11 -4.83 2.93
N GLY A 116 -14.81 -4.43 1.85
CA GLY A 116 -16.17 -3.88 1.92
C GLY A 116 -17.17 -4.88 2.45
N GLU A 117 -17.14 -6.12 1.95
CA GLU A 117 -18.00 -7.21 2.43
C GLU A 117 -17.69 -7.58 3.87
N LEU A 118 -16.40 -7.57 4.26
CA LEU A 118 -16.00 -7.79 5.64
C LEU A 118 -16.57 -6.72 6.57
N LEU A 119 -16.45 -5.46 6.20
CA LEU A 119 -16.98 -4.34 6.97
C LEU A 119 -18.51 -4.42 7.09
N TYR A 120 -19.19 -4.71 5.98
CA TYR A 120 -20.64 -4.93 5.98
C TYR A 120 -21.06 -6.08 6.90
N ALA A 121 -20.37 -7.22 6.83
CA ALA A 121 -20.62 -8.36 7.71
C ALA A 121 -20.38 -8.03 9.20
N CYS A 122 -19.44 -7.13 9.50
CA CYS A 122 -19.22 -6.61 10.84
C CYS A 122 -20.41 -5.77 11.32
N TYR A 123 -20.91 -4.84 10.50
CA TYR A 123 -22.05 -3.99 10.88
C TYR A 123 -23.35 -4.77 11.06
N GLU A 124 -23.52 -5.85 10.29
CA GLU A 124 -24.64 -6.79 10.44
C GLU A 124 -24.46 -7.78 11.60
N ASN A 125 -23.40 -7.66 12.40
CA ASN A 125 -23.06 -8.58 13.50
C ASN A 125 -22.89 -10.05 13.08
N ARG A 126 -22.65 -10.34 11.81
CA ARG A 126 -22.53 -11.70 11.27
C ARG A 126 -21.29 -12.43 11.77
N LEU A 127 -20.19 -11.70 12.06
CA LEU A 127 -18.98 -12.32 12.58
C LEU A 127 -19.18 -12.97 13.94
N THR A 128 -20.02 -12.39 14.81
CA THR A 128 -20.26 -12.91 16.17
C THR A 128 -20.93 -14.28 16.19
N THR A 129 -21.54 -14.70 15.08
CA THR A 129 -22.12 -16.03 14.92
C THR A 129 -21.08 -17.12 14.66
N ILE A 130 -19.86 -16.74 14.27
CA ILE A 130 -18.78 -17.67 13.94
C ILE A 130 -17.94 -17.95 15.20
N LYS A 131 -17.67 -19.23 15.46
CA LYS A 131 -16.82 -19.65 16.57
C LYS A 131 -15.42 -19.03 16.48
N GLY A 132 -15.02 -18.30 17.52
CA GLY A 132 -13.72 -17.62 17.58
C GLY A 132 -13.76 -16.14 17.21
N PHE A 133 -14.94 -15.61 16.86
CA PHE A 133 -15.18 -14.18 16.72
C PHE A 133 -16.15 -13.71 17.80
N GLY A 134 -15.66 -12.88 18.71
CA GLY A 134 -16.48 -12.18 19.69
C GLY A 134 -16.65 -10.71 19.29
N GLU A 135 -17.54 -10.00 19.99
CA GLU A 135 -17.79 -8.56 19.79
C GLU A 135 -16.50 -7.72 19.77
N LYS A 136 -15.55 -8.02 20.68
CA LYS A 136 -14.28 -7.32 20.73
C LYS A 136 -13.43 -7.53 19.45
N THR A 137 -13.45 -8.73 18.88
CA THR A 137 -12.72 -9.01 17.62
C THR A 137 -13.36 -8.26 16.47
N GLN A 138 -14.68 -8.27 16.40
CA GLN A 138 -15.43 -7.54 15.38
C GLN A 138 -15.19 -6.03 15.48
N ALA A 139 -15.28 -5.45 16.67
CA ALA A 139 -15.00 -4.03 16.88
C ALA A 139 -13.56 -3.65 16.45
N ASN A 140 -12.58 -4.48 16.79
CA ASN A 140 -11.20 -4.25 16.36
C ASN A 140 -11.02 -4.32 14.83
N ILE A 141 -11.74 -5.22 14.15
CA ILE A 141 -11.71 -5.31 12.67
C ILE A 141 -12.27 -4.02 12.07
N ILE A 142 -13.42 -3.54 12.56
CA ILE A 142 -14.01 -2.27 12.11
C ILE A 142 -12.99 -1.13 12.28
N GLU A 143 -12.45 -0.98 13.48
CA GLU A 143 -11.45 0.07 13.77
C GLU A 143 -10.24 0.01 12.83
N GLN A 144 -9.72 -1.18 12.54
CA GLN A 144 -8.58 -1.34 11.64
C GLN A 144 -8.94 -1.00 10.19
N ILE A 145 -10.12 -1.40 9.72
CA ILE A 145 -10.58 -1.08 8.36
C ILE A 145 -10.79 0.44 8.22
N GLU A 146 -11.49 1.07 9.17
CA GLU A 146 -11.71 2.52 9.16
C GLU A 146 -10.39 3.29 9.23
N PHE A 147 -9.44 2.83 10.06
CA PHE A 147 -8.10 3.39 10.11
C PHE A 147 -7.36 3.25 8.77
N MET A 148 -7.43 2.08 8.12
CA MET A 148 -6.82 1.87 6.80
C MET A 148 -7.46 2.78 5.74
N GLN A 149 -8.79 2.89 5.71
CA GLN A 149 -9.52 3.76 4.78
C GLN A 149 -9.17 5.24 4.99
N LYS A 150 -9.14 5.69 6.25
CA LYS A 150 -8.78 7.07 6.59
C LYS A 150 -7.35 7.43 6.17
N ASN A 151 -6.43 6.48 6.23
CA ASN A 151 -5.02 6.70 5.89
C ASN A 151 -4.63 6.20 4.50
N ALA A 152 -5.59 5.71 3.70
CA ALA A 152 -5.33 5.17 2.37
C ALA A 152 -4.76 6.23 1.39
N SER A 153 -5.07 7.50 1.63
CA SER A 153 -4.57 8.64 0.87
C SER A 153 -3.33 9.30 1.49
N SER A 154 -2.95 8.91 2.71
CA SER A 154 -1.84 9.53 3.42
C SER A 154 -0.50 8.87 3.07
N PHE A 155 0.54 9.66 2.90
CA PHE A 155 1.89 9.20 2.58
C PHE A 155 2.96 9.98 3.36
N LEU A 156 4.16 9.40 3.48
CA LEU A 156 5.26 10.06 4.17
C LEU A 156 5.86 11.18 3.32
N TRP A 157 6.25 12.29 3.93
CA TRP A 157 6.93 13.41 3.27
C TRP A 157 8.14 12.95 2.44
N ALA A 158 8.97 12.07 3.00
CA ALA A 158 10.14 11.53 2.31
C ALA A 158 9.79 10.71 1.06
N SER A 159 8.61 10.09 1.02
CA SER A 159 8.13 9.37 -0.17
C SER A 159 7.54 10.31 -1.22
N ALA A 160 7.07 11.49 -0.80
CA ALA A 160 6.51 12.51 -1.67
C ALA A 160 7.60 13.34 -2.38
N GLU A 161 8.78 13.51 -1.77
CA GLU A 161 9.82 14.39 -2.30
C GLU A 161 10.24 14.08 -3.74
N PRO A 162 10.54 12.82 -4.14
CA PRO A 162 10.84 12.48 -5.53
C PRO A 162 9.68 12.79 -6.48
N LEU A 163 8.44 12.50 -6.05
CA LEU A 163 7.23 12.76 -6.83
C LEU A 163 7.01 14.26 -7.07
N VAL A 164 7.23 15.09 -6.05
CA VAL A 164 7.12 16.54 -6.17
C VAL A 164 8.13 17.09 -7.16
N ILE A 165 9.37 16.58 -7.14
CA ILE A 165 10.41 16.98 -8.09
C ILE A 165 10.01 16.63 -9.52
N GLU A 166 9.47 15.41 -9.73
CA GLU A 166 9.00 14.95 -11.03
C GLU A 166 7.85 15.84 -11.56
N ILE A 167 6.85 16.10 -10.73
CA ILE A 167 5.71 16.97 -11.08
C ILE A 167 6.17 18.39 -11.44
N GLN A 168 7.09 18.96 -10.65
CA GLN A 168 7.61 20.30 -10.92
C GLN A 168 8.35 20.35 -12.26
N GLN A 169 9.20 19.36 -12.56
CA GLN A 169 9.92 19.27 -13.82
C GLN A 169 8.96 19.11 -15.01
N GLU A 170 7.92 18.31 -14.87
CA GLU A 170 6.93 18.11 -15.94
C GLU A 170 6.14 19.39 -16.21
N ILE A 171 5.70 20.10 -15.15
CA ILE A 171 5.01 21.40 -15.31
C ILE A 171 5.93 22.45 -15.95
N GLU A 172 7.19 22.55 -15.54
CA GLU A 172 8.16 23.48 -16.09
C GLU A 172 8.47 23.20 -17.57
N GLN A 173 8.53 21.94 -17.96
CA GLN A 173 8.72 21.54 -19.38
C GLN A 173 7.52 21.88 -20.25
N GLN A 174 6.29 21.67 -19.75
CA GLN A 174 5.07 21.97 -20.50
C GLN A 174 4.75 23.47 -20.54
N PHE A 175 5.09 24.19 -19.48
CA PHE A 175 4.76 25.60 -19.27
C PHE A 175 5.99 26.40 -18.77
N PRO A 176 6.99 26.68 -19.62
CA PRO A 176 8.28 27.25 -19.19
C PRO A 176 8.19 28.63 -18.50
N ASN A 177 7.09 29.37 -18.69
CA ASN A 177 6.90 30.70 -18.13
C ASN A 177 5.90 30.74 -16.96
N ILE A 178 5.48 29.58 -16.48
CA ILE A 178 4.54 29.53 -15.38
C ILE A 178 5.28 29.73 -14.04
N MET A 179 4.70 30.53 -13.18
CA MET A 179 5.20 30.64 -11.81
C MET A 179 4.44 29.65 -10.94
N MET A 180 5.18 28.74 -10.28
CA MET A 180 4.61 27.79 -9.36
C MET A 180 5.41 27.68 -8.05
N SER A 181 4.75 27.23 -7.01
CA SER A 181 5.37 26.93 -5.70
C SER A 181 4.64 25.78 -5.03
N VAL A 182 5.38 24.83 -4.47
CA VAL A 182 4.78 23.84 -3.57
C VAL A 182 4.50 24.51 -2.23
N VAL A 183 3.30 24.33 -1.73
CA VAL A 183 2.79 24.99 -0.49
C VAL A 183 2.24 23.97 0.50
N GLY A 184 1.56 24.40 1.55
CA GLY A 184 0.90 23.52 2.51
C GLY A 184 1.83 22.62 3.32
N ALA A 185 1.34 21.45 3.69
CA ALA A 185 1.99 20.49 4.56
C ALA A 185 3.35 19.98 4.01
N PHE A 186 3.49 19.86 2.69
CA PHE A 186 4.78 19.50 2.09
C PHE A 186 5.84 20.57 2.34
N ARG A 187 5.52 21.84 2.17
CA ARG A 187 6.46 22.94 2.40
C ARG A 187 6.85 23.07 3.87
N THR A 188 5.92 22.83 4.79
CA THR A 188 6.19 22.86 6.24
C THR A 188 6.87 21.60 6.76
N LYS A 189 7.13 20.62 5.87
CA LYS A 189 7.79 19.33 6.18
C LYS A 189 7.05 18.52 7.24
N GLU A 190 5.74 18.48 7.16
CA GLU A 190 4.95 17.57 7.98
C GLU A 190 5.28 16.12 7.63
N ILE A 191 5.39 15.28 8.66
CA ILE A 191 5.84 13.87 8.49
C ILE A 191 4.87 13.07 7.63
N ILE A 192 3.56 13.34 7.77
CA ILE A 192 2.47 12.67 7.06
C ILE A 192 1.74 13.71 6.23
N LEU A 193 1.51 13.40 4.97
CA LEU A 193 0.82 14.24 3.99
C LEU A 193 -0.42 13.52 3.50
N ASP A 194 -1.50 14.24 3.32
CA ASP A 194 -2.73 13.72 2.69
C ASP A 194 -2.78 14.07 1.20
N ASN A 195 -2.09 15.15 0.80
CA ASN A 195 -1.98 15.62 -0.58
C ASN A 195 -0.73 16.51 -0.75
N ILE A 196 -0.43 16.86 -1.98
CA ILE A 196 0.61 17.81 -2.38
C ILE A 196 -0.10 19.07 -2.90
N ASP A 197 0.07 20.19 -2.20
CA ASP A 197 -0.51 21.47 -2.60
C ASP A 197 0.47 22.26 -3.47
N ILE A 198 0.05 22.62 -4.70
CA ILE A 198 0.85 23.40 -5.66
C ILE A 198 0.09 24.68 -6.01
N LEU A 199 0.69 25.82 -5.69
CA LEU A 199 0.20 27.13 -6.09
C LEU A 199 0.75 27.49 -7.45
N ILE A 200 -0.13 27.90 -8.36
CA ILE A 200 0.18 28.25 -9.75
C ILE A 200 -0.40 29.64 -10.08
N ALA A 201 0.46 30.52 -10.58
CA ALA A 201 0.03 31.83 -11.06
C ALA A 201 -0.30 31.75 -12.55
N SER A 202 -1.59 31.62 -12.89
CA SER A 202 -2.08 31.61 -14.28
C SER A 202 -3.51 32.10 -14.34
N ASP A 203 -3.77 33.02 -15.27
CA ASP A 203 -5.11 33.53 -15.62
C ASP A 203 -5.70 32.78 -16.83
N ASP A 204 -4.93 31.88 -17.43
CA ASP A 204 -5.34 31.13 -18.63
C ASP A 204 -6.08 29.85 -18.21
N SER A 205 -7.39 29.82 -18.44
CA SER A 205 -8.24 28.68 -18.13
C SER A 205 -7.84 27.40 -18.88
N ALA A 206 -7.30 27.52 -20.11
CA ALA A 206 -6.84 26.36 -20.86
C ALA A 206 -5.60 25.71 -20.22
N VAL A 207 -4.72 26.52 -19.61
CA VAL A 207 -3.57 26.02 -18.82
C VAL A 207 -4.06 25.33 -17.57
N GLN A 208 -5.02 25.92 -16.86
CA GLN A 208 -5.60 25.36 -15.64
C GLN A 208 -6.27 23.99 -15.90
N GLU A 209 -7.14 23.92 -16.92
CA GLU A 209 -7.82 22.68 -17.32
C GLU A 209 -6.82 21.58 -17.72
N LYS A 210 -5.79 21.95 -18.46
CA LYS A 210 -4.76 21.01 -18.89
C LYS A 210 -3.99 20.44 -17.71
N LEU A 211 -3.55 21.28 -16.75
CA LEU A 211 -2.86 20.83 -15.54
C LEU A 211 -3.74 19.88 -14.71
N ILE A 212 -5.01 20.22 -14.52
CA ILE A 212 -5.96 19.37 -13.80
C ILE A 212 -6.09 18.02 -14.51
N GLN A 213 -6.21 17.99 -15.83
CA GLN A 213 -6.37 16.76 -16.60
C GLN A 213 -5.11 15.88 -16.58
N ASP A 214 -3.93 16.48 -16.75
CA ASP A 214 -2.67 15.74 -16.85
C ASP A 214 -2.29 15.10 -15.51
N PHE A 215 -2.60 15.76 -14.39
CA PHE A 215 -2.26 15.29 -13.05
C PHE A 215 -3.43 14.70 -12.24
N LYS A 216 -4.56 14.39 -12.87
CA LYS A 216 -5.77 13.86 -12.19
C LYS A 216 -5.57 12.57 -11.38
N ASN A 217 -4.55 11.78 -11.69
CA ASN A 217 -4.24 10.52 -11.01
C ASN A 217 -3.18 10.67 -9.90
N TYR A 218 -2.67 11.89 -9.70
CA TYR A 218 -1.68 12.19 -8.67
C TYR A 218 -2.36 12.75 -7.41
N PRO A 219 -1.79 12.54 -6.22
CA PRO A 219 -2.31 13.12 -4.98
C PRO A 219 -1.95 14.61 -4.86
N VAL A 220 -2.40 15.41 -5.83
CA VAL A 220 -2.05 16.82 -5.98
C VAL A 220 -3.30 17.68 -5.95
N THR A 221 -3.24 18.80 -5.25
CA THR A 221 -4.23 19.87 -5.29
C THR A 221 -3.59 21.12 -5.89
N PHE A 222 -4.16 21.61 -7.00
CA PHE A 222 -3.73 22.86 -7.59
C PHE A 222 -4.53 24.04 -7.02
N HIS A 223 -3.80 25.07 -6.60
CA HIS A 223 -4.34 26.35 -6.20
C HIS A 223 -3.94 27.36 -7.26
N PHE A 224 -4.92 28.00 -7.91
CA PHE A 224 -4.64 28.99 -8.92
C PHE A 224 -4.78 30.40 -8.35
N CYS A 225 -3.86 31.28 -8.70
CA CYS A 225 -3.94 32.69 -8.40
C CYS A 225 -3.78 33.52 -9.68
N THR A 226 -4.47 34.66 -9.74
CA THR A 226 -4.32 35.63 -10.80
C THR A 226 -3.29 36.67 -10.39
N LYS A 227 -2.67 37.36 -11.37
CA LYS A 227 -1.68 38.42 -11.08
C LYS A 227 -2.30 39.68 -10.47
N ASP A 228 -3.57 39.92 -10.77
CA ASP A 228 -4.25 41.19 -10.43
C ASP A 228 -5.17 41.09 -9.21
N ASP A 229 -5.67 39.89 -8.90
CA ASP A 229 -6.52 39.66 -7.72
C ASP A 229 -5.94 38.50 -6.90
N PHE A 230 -5.64 38.72 -5.65
CA PHE A 230 -5.14 37.69 -4.74
C PHE A 230 -6.22 36.62 -4.40
N TYR A 231 -7.09 36.27 -5.31
CA TYR A 231 -8.07 35.19 -5.18
C TYR A 231 -7.42 33.85 -5.48
N ILE A 232 -7.39 32.97 -4.50
CA ILE A 232 -6.97 31.58 -4.67
C ILE A 232 -8.22 30.75 -4.97
N GLN A 233 -8.33 30.24 -6.19
CA GLN A 233 -9.31 29.21 -6.53
C GLN A 233 -8.72 27.84 -6.15
N GLN A 234 -9.42 27.13 -5.28
CA GLN A 234 -8.99 25.83 -4.79
C GLN A 234 -9.74 24.73 -5.52
N PHE A 235 -9.01 23.91 -6.29
CA PHE A 235 -9.55 22.71 -6.91
C PHE A 235 -8.93 21.48 -6.23
N ARG A 236 -9.75 20.68 -5.56
CA ARG A 236 -9.33 19.42 -4.97
C ARG A 236 -9.78 18.29 -5.89
N LEU A 237 -8.83 17.57 -6.48
CA LEU A 237 -9.09 16.34 -7.19
C LEU A 237 -9.10 15.19 -6.16
N SER A 238 -10.27 14.77 -5.74
CA SER A 238 -10.40 13.46 -5.08
C SER A 238 -10.73 12.42 -6.15
N SER A 239 -10.20 11.23 -6.01
CA SER A 239 -10.47 10.10 -6.90
C SER A 239 -11.93 9.64 -6.94
N ASN A 240 -12.81 10.26 -6.15
CA ASN A 240 -14.26 10.09 -6.19
C ASN A 240 -14.92 11.40 -5.72
N GLU A 241 -15.67 12.05 -6.61
CA GLU A 241 -16.55 13.20 -6.45
C GLU A 241 -15.92 14.58 -6.68
N GLU A 242 -16.37 15.20 -7.77
CA GLU A 242 -16.27 16.63 -8.02
C GLU A 242 -17.10 17.40 -6.96
N HIS A 243 -16.43 18.06 -6.03
CA HIS A 243 -17.07 19.15 -5.29
C HIS A 243 -16.43 20.47 -5.71
N ILE A 244 -17.14 21.17 -6.57
CA ILE A 244 -16.93 22.61 -6.83
C ILE A 244 -17.57 23.31 -5.63
N SER A 245 -16.77 23.94 -4.77
CA SER A 245 -17.26 24.89 -3.78
C SER A 245 -16.77 26.29 -4.16
N GLU A 246 -17.72 27.15 -4.44
CA GLU A 246 -17.53 28.61 -4.57
C GLU A 246 -17.10 29.24 -3.24
#